data_a79e042130ee3ba83cca466f253ccc16
#
_entry.id   a79e042130ee3ba83cca466f253ccc16
#
_cell.length_a   1.000
_cell.length_b   1.000
_cell.length_c   1.000
_cell.angle_alpha   90.00
_cell.angle_beta   90.00
_cell.angle_gamma   90.00
#
_symmetry.space_group_name_H-M   'P 1'
#
loop_
_entity.id
_entity.type
_entity.pdbx_description
1 polymer ?
#
loop_
_entity_poly.entity_id
_entity_poly.type
_entity_poly.pdbx_seq_one_letter_code
_entity_poly.pdbx_strand_id
1 'polypeptide(L)'
;MTHERAGDYYALSCAIVCALGNIPAKVALDNLTPELFQFYYFGIGFLMTSVYLIKPGPRLEVMTTSGKAFGLIFILSLLFSFGVYTFIVSLKLIEPATVSFLSRFEVILTVIFAFIVLRERLRLIELIGGVIALSGIFVLKYKTNMVISEAASLMILSSFFFAVAEILVKKYIDIIGVIRFVFWRNLIMVVIFYGILIYQGQQFYLIDNRTLLLAAAAAFLLPVMGRITYIEALRRIKISRAALVTQSTPLFTALFALTILGTYPTPVEWLGGVLIIAGVVVIKLTSDGR
;
A
#
# COMPACT_ATOMS: atom_id res chain seq x y z
N MET A 1 8.30 25.87 -2.13
CA MET A 1 8.31 24.59 -1.40
C MET A 1 9.48 23.78 -1.92
N THR A 2 10.38 23.27 -1.09
CA THR A 2 11.51 22.46 -1.58
C THR A 2 10.98 21.14 -2.14
N HIS A 3 11.70 20.55 -3.11
CA HIS A 3 11.29 19.30 -3.76
C HIS A 3 11.10 18.14 -2.76
N GLU A 4 11.96 18.07 -1.74
CA GLU A 4 11.87 17.07 -0.67
C GLU A 4 10.61 17.28 0.23
N ARG A 5 10.31 18.54 0.61
CA ARG A 5 9.07 18.82 1.39
C ARG A 5 7.82 18.40 0.63
N ALA A 6 7.77 18.63 -0.68
CA ALA A 6 6.66 18.13 -1.49
C ALA A 6 6.56 16.61 -1.45
N GLY A 7 7.69 15.88 -1.47
CA GLY A 7 7.72 14.42 -1.33
C GLY A 7 7.15 13.93 -0.02
N ASP A 8 7.50 14.58 1.11
CA ASP A 8 6.94 14.23 2.44
C ASP A 8 5.42 14.47 2.50
N TYR A 9 4.93 15.56 1.90
CA TYR A 9 3.49 15.80 1.83
C TYR A 9 2.78 14.75 1.00
N TYR A 10 3.35 14.31 -0.12
CA TYR A 10 2.79 13.22 -0.91
C TYR A 10 2.77 11.89 -0.13
N ALA A 11 3.84 11.56 0.61
CA ALA A 11 3.89 10.36 1.45
C ALA A 11 2.84 10.41 2.59
N LEU A 12 2.69 11.57 3.24
CA LEU A 12 1.68 11.76 4.28
C LEU A 12 0.26 11.72 3.69
N SER A 13 0.04 12.36 2.52
CA SER A 13 -1.23 12.27 1.81
C SER A 13 -1.57 10.84 1.44
N CYS A 14 -0.58 10.05 1.00
CA CYS A 14 -0.74 8.62 0.76
C CYS A 14 -1.22 7.90 2.03
N ALA A 15 -0.59 8.15 3.18
CA ALA A 15 -0.97 7.54 4.44
C ALA A 15 -2.43 7.85 4.83
N ILE A 16 -2.86 9.12 4.68
CA ILE A 16 -4.22 9.57 4.98
C ILE A 16 -5.23 8.93 4.01
N VAL A 17 -4.96 8.99 2.70
CA VAL A 17 -5.83 8.45 1.66
C VAL A 17 -5.97 6.92 1.81
N CYS A 18 -4.88 6.22 2.07
CA CYS A 18 -4.91 4.78 2.32
C CYS A 18 -5.68 4.44 3.61
N ALA A 19 -5.50 5.22 4.66
CA ALA A 19 -6.23 5.03 5.91
C ALA A 19 -7.75 5.17 5.72
N LEU A 20 -8.17 6.20 4.98
CA LEU A 20 -9.59 6.42 4.65
C LEU A 20 -10.13 5.28 3.76
N GLY A 21 -9.34 4.81 2.80
CA GLY A 21 -9.71 3.72 1.89
C GLY A 21 -9.81 2.35 2.55
N ASN A 22 -9.07 2.11 3.64
CA ASN A 22 -9.11 0.84 4.37
C ASN A 22 -10.48 0.58 5.02
N ILE A 23 -11.24 1.62 5.37
CA ILE A 23 -12.55 1.47 6.00
C ILE A 23 -13.57 0.85 5.02
N PRO A 24 -13.87 1.46 3.86
CA PRO A 24 -14.78 0.87 2.90
C PRO A 24 -14.28 -0.47 2.35
N ALA A 25 -12.95 -0.66 2.22
CA ALA A 25 -12.38 -1.94 1.83
C ALA A 25 -12.71 -3.05 2.82
N LYS A 26 -12.56 -2.79 4.13
CA LYS A 26 -12.89 -3.74 5.18
C LYS A 26 -14.37 -4.13 5.15
N VAL A 27 -15.25 -3.14 5.10
CA VAL A 27 -16.70 -3.39 5.08
C VAL A 27 -17.14 -4.15 3.81
N ALA A 28 -16.52 -3.86 2.65
CA ALA A 28 -16.79 -4.61 1.43
C ALA A 28 -16.32 -6.06 1.50
N LEU A 29 -15.16 -6.31 2.14
CA LEU A 29 -14.60 -7.65 2.32
C LEU A 29 -15.44 -8.54 3.26
N ASP A 30 -16.23 -7.97 4.16
CA ASP A 30 -17.15 -8.75 5.01
C ASP A 30 -18.24 -9.46 4.19
N ASN A 31 -18.54 -8.95 2.98
CA ASN A 31 -19.57 -9.47 2.09
C ASN A 31 -19.03 -10.21 0.85
N LEU A 32 -17.69 -10.21 0.64
CA LEU A 32 -17.06 -10.75 -0.57
C LEU A 32 -15.94 -11.72 -0.22
N THR A 33 -15.70 -12.68 -1.12
CA THR A 33 -14.42 -13.38 -1.07
C THR A 33 -13.29 -12.41 -1.40
N PRO A 34 -12.11 -12.55 -0.79
CA PRO A 34 -10.97 -11.67 -1.06
C PRO A 34 -10.61 -11.58 -2.54
N GLU A 35 -10.72 -12.69 -3.29
CA GLU A 35 -10.41 -12.74 -4.72
C GLU A 35 -11.42 -11.94 -5.55
N LEU A 36 -12.72 -12.09 -5.24
CA LEU A 36 -13.79 -11.34 -5.90
C LEU A 36 -13.70 -9.85 -5.58
N PHE A 37 -13.38 -9.50 -4.31
CA PHE A 37 -13.11 -8.13 -3.92
C PHE A 37 -11.96 -7.54 -4.74
N GLN A 38 -10.84 -8.25 -4.90
CA GLN A 38 -9.69 -7.76 -5.68
C GLN A 38 -10.03 -7.58 -7.16
N PHE A 39 -10.85 -8.46 -7.73
CA PHE A 39 -11.33 -8.29 -9.09
C PHE A 39 -12.12 -6.99 -9.26
N TYR A 40 -13.12 -6.74 -8.41
CA TYR A 40 -13.88 -5.47 -8.43
C TYR A 40 -13.00 -4.26 -8.13
N TYR A 41 -12.14 -4.37 -7.14
CA TYR A 41 -11.25 -3.32 -6.68
C TYR A 41 -10.30 -2.82 -7.78
N PHE A 42 -9.60 -3.73 -8.46
CA PHE A 42 -8.75 -3.35 -9.57
C PHE A 42 -9.53 -3.03 -10.84
N GLY A 43 -10.66 -3.69 -11.08
CA GLY A 43 -11.54 -3.40 -12.21
C GLY A 43 -12.10 -1.99 -12.18
N ILE A 44 -12.65 -1.58 -11.04
CA ILE A 44 -13.13 -0.22 -10.86
C ILE A 44 -11.97 0.78 -10.89
N GLY A 45 -10.83 0.44 -10.28
CA GLY A 45 -9.61 1.25 -10.35
C GLY A 45 -9.13 1.46 -11.79
N PHE A 46 -9.19 0.42 -12.62
CA PHE A 46 -8.91 0.52 -14.04
C PHE A 46 -9.90 1.43 -14.78
N LEU A 47 -11.22 1.28 -14.54
CA LEU A 47 -12.24 2.13 -15.15
C LEU A 47 -12.05 3.61 -14.74
N MET A 48 -11.79 3.89 -13.47
CA MET A 48 -11.54 5.24 -12.99
C MET A 48 -10.28 5.85 -13.61
N THR A 49 -9.20 5.07 -13.73
CA THR A 49 -7.99 5.53 -14.40
C THR A 49 -8.25 5.76 -15.90
N SER A 50 -9.09 4.94 -16.53
CA SER A 50 -9.51 5.11 -17.95
C SER A 50 -10.25 6.43 -18.16
N VAL A 51 -11.15 6.80 -17.24
CA VAL A 51 -11.84 8.11 -17.28
C VAL A 51 -10.84 9.25 -17.18
N TYR A 52 -9.77 9.11 -16.40
CA TYR A 52 -8.72 10.12 -16.31
C TYR A 52 -7.99 10.34 -17.64
N LEU A 53 -7.99 9.35 -18.55
CA LEU A 53 -7.41 9.46 -19.90
C LEU A 53 -8.22 10.35 -20.87
N ILE A 54 -9.36 10.90 -20.47
CA ILE A 54 -10.06 11.94 -21.22
C ILE A 54 -9.17 13.19 -21.36
N LYS A 55 -8.29 13.42 -20.35
CA LYS A 55 -7.30 14.50 -20.41
C LYS A 55 -6.16 14.15 -21.38
N PRO A 56 -5.74 15.08 -22.27
CA PRO A 56 -4.72 14.78 -23.30
C PRO A 56 -3.38 14.32 -22.75
N GLY A 57 -2.88 14.94 -21.67
CA GLY A 57 -1.57 14.58 -21.08
C GLY A 57 -1.50 13.14 -20.60
N PRO A 58 -2.37 12.69 -19.65
CA PRO A 58 -2.44 11.30 -19.21
C PRO A 58 -2.70 10.31 -20.34
N ARG A 59 -3.56 10.66 -21.29
CA ARG A 59 -3.82 9.84 -22.48
C ARG A 59 -2.55 9.61 -23.30
N LEU A 60 -1.79 10.66 -23.59
CA LEU A 60 -0.55 10.55 -24.33
C LEU A 60 0.46 9.69 -23.60
N GLU A 61 0.60 9.88 -22.27
CA GLU A 61 1.50 9.09 -21.42
C GLU A 61 1.22 7.58 -21.54
N VAL A 62 -0.04 7.18 -21.52
CA VAL A 62 -0.45 5.76 -21.63
C VAL A 62 -0.31 5.25 -23.05
N MET A 63 -0.76 6.00 -24.07
CA MET A 63 -0.71 5.56 -25.47
C MET A 63 0.71 5.46 -26.02
N THR A 64 1.67 6.22 -25.49
CA THR A 64 3.08 6.17 -25.85
C THR A 64 3.89 5.18 -25.00
N THR A 65 3.22 4.18 -24.39
CA THR A 65 3.90 3.16 -23.60
C THR A 65 4.84 2.34 -24.49
N SER A 66 6.15 2.44 -24.25
CA SER A 66 7.14 1.62 -24.94
C SER A 66 7.05 0.17 -24.51
N GLY A 67 7.47 -0.76 -25.37
CA GLY A 67 7.51 -2.21 -25.02
C GLY A 67 8.36 -2.46 -23.76
N LYS A 68 9.45 -1.71 -23.56
CA LYS A 68 10.27 -1.79 -22.34
C LYS A 68 9.50 -1.36 -21.09
N ALA A 69 8.77 -0.23 -21.16
CA ALA A 69 7.95 0.25 -20.04
C ALA A 69 6.82 -0.74 -19.72
N PHE A 70 6.13 -1.26 -20.74
CA PHE A 70 5.08 -2.26 -20.57
C PHE A 70 5.61 -3.55 -19.95
N GLY A 71 6.76 -4.07 -20.43
CA GLY A 71 7.39 -5.27 -19.86
C GLY A 71 7.77 -5.09 -18.38
N LEU A 72 8.31 -3.92 -18.01
CA LEU A 72 8.60 -3.59 -16.61
C LEU A 72 7.31 -3.54 -15.78
N ILE A 73 6.26 -2.88 -16.26
CA ILE A 73 4.97 -2.81 -15.57
C ILE A 73 4.36 -4.19 -15.42
N PHE A 74 4.45 -5.04 -16.44
CA PHE A 74 3.96 -6.42 -16.39
C PHE A 74 4.66 -7.22 -15.29
N ILE A 75 6.01 -7.20 -15.24
CA ILE A 75 6.79 -7.88 -14.20
C ILE A 75 6.42 -7.34 -12.80
N LEU A 76 6.31 -6.02 -12.65
CA LEU A 76 5.90 -5.39 -11.41
C LEU A 76 4.50 -5.83 -10.98
N SER A 77 3.56 -5.91 -11.94
CA SER A 77 2.20 -6.37 -11.67
C SER A 77 2.15 -7.82 -11.21
N LEU A 78 3.00 -8.69 -11.79
CA LEU A 78 3.15 -10.08 -11.32
C LEU A 78 3.68 -10.14 -9.90
N LEU A 79 4.74 -9.38 -9.57
CA LEU A 79 5.28 -9.33 -8.21
C LEU A 79 4.23 -8.84 -7.20
N PHE A 80 3.49 -7.77 -7.54
CA PHE A 80 2.38 -7.29 -6.72
C PHE A 80 1.26 -8.33 -6.58
N SER A 81 0.94 -9.07 -7.64
CA SER A 81 -0.09 -10.11 -7.59
C SER A 81 0.30 -11.26 -6.66
N PHE A 82 1.54 -11.71 -6.72
CA PHE A 82 2.06 -12.72 -5.78
C PHE A 82 2.03 -12.20 -4.34
N GLY A 83 2.46 -10.95 -4.10
CA GLY A 83 2.37 -10.33 -2.80
C GLY A 83 0.95 -10.25 -2.28
N VAL A 84 0.00 -9.79 -3.08
CA VAL A 84 -1.42 -9.69 -2.71
C VAL A 84 -2.03 -11.07 -2.47
N TYR A 85 -1.75 -12.05 -3.33
CA TYR A 85 -2.28 -13.40 -3.20
C TYR A 85 -1.81 -14.08 -1.91
N THR A 86 -0.50 -14.07 -1.64
CA THR A 86 0.07 -14.65 -0.43
C THR A 86 -0.41 -13.91 0.84
N PHE A 87 -0.60 -12.59 0.76
CA PHE A 87 -1.23 -11.80 1.82
C PHE A 87 -2.65 -12.27 2.13
N ILE A 88 -3.47 -12.44 1.09
CA ILE A 88 -4.88 -12.85 1.22
C ILE A 88 -4.97 -14.26 1.80
N VAL A 89 -4.15 -15.19 1.32
CA VAL A 89 -4.11 -16.56 1.85
C VAL A 89 -3.70 -16.55 3.32
N SER A 90 -2.68 -15.77 3.67
CA SER A 90 -2.27 -15.60 5.08
C SER A 90 -3.41 -15.02 5.93
N LEU A 91 -4.12 -14.00 5.43
CA LEU A 91 -5.23 -13.36 6.14
C LEU A 91 -6.41 -14.32 6.43
N LYS A 92 -6.59 -15.35 5.58
CA LYS A 92 -7.59 -16.40 5.82
C LYS A 92 -7.18 -17.38 6.92
N LEU A 93 -5.88 -17.53 7.17
CA LEU A 93 -5.33 -18.59 8.03
C LEU A 93 -4.98 -18.11 9.44
N ILE A 94 -4.69 -16.81 9.60
CA ILE A 94 -4.30 -16.23 10.90
C ILE A 94 -5.07 -14.94 11.19
N GLU A 95 -5.10 -14.59 12.48
CA GLU A 95 -5.81 -13.41 12.95
C GLU A 95 -5.32 -12.12 12.27
N PRO A 96 -6.23 -11.21 11.91
CA PRO A 96 -5.89 -9.92 11.26
C PRO A 96 -4.84 -9.10 12.02
N ALA A 97 -4.81 -9.26 13.35
CA ALA A 97 -3.81 -8.62 14.21
C ALA A 97 -2.39 -9.11 13.90
N THR A 98 -2.21 -10.43 13.79
CA THR A 98 -0.92 -11.05 13.46
C THR A 98 -0.49 -10.72 12.02
N VAL A 99 -1.43 -10.74 11.06
CA VAL A 99 -1.19 -10.31 9.68
C VAL A 99 -0.65 -8.88 9.63
N SER A 100 -1.32 -7.96 10.30
CA SER A 100 -0.89 -6.57 10.33
C SER A 100 0.48 -6.38 10.99
N PHE A 101 0.84 -7.21 11.96
CA PHE A 101 2.18 -7.19 12.57
C PHE A 101 3.24 -7.71 11.60
N LEU A 102 3.01 -8.87 11.01
CA LEU A 102 3.95 -9.49 10.07
C LEU A 102 4.12 -8.65 8.80
N SER A 103 3.08 -7.93 8.34
CA SER A 103 3.18 -7.03 7.19
C SER A 103 4.22 -5.89 7.37
N ARG A 104 4.63 -5.61 8.61
CA ARG A 104 5.68 -4.60 8.87
C ARG A 104 7.08 -5.06 8.44
N PHE A 105 7.25 -6.35 8.23
CA PHE A 105 8.49 -6.85 7.59
C PHE A 105 8.72 -6.25 6.21
N GLU A 106 7.65 -5.88 5.48
CA GLU A 106 7.77 -5.15 4.21
C GLU A 106 8.62 -3.87 4.35
N VAL A 107 8.39 -3.09 5.40
CA VAL A 107 9.13 -1.84 5.62
C VAL A 107 10.59 -2.13 5.92
N ILE A 108 10.85 -3.12 6.78
CA ILE A 108 12.20 -3.53 7.13
C ILE A 108 12.95 -4.00 5.86
N LEU A 109 12.33 -4.87 5.07
CA LEU A 109 12.89 -5.36 3.81
C LEU A 109 13.09 -4.23 2.80
N THR A 110 12.12 -3.29 2.69
CA THR A 110 12.24 -2.13 1.80
C THR A 110 13.44 -1.27 2.17
N VAL A 111 13.68 -1.01 3.45
CA VAL A 111 14.84 -0.24 3.92
C VAL A 111 16.15 -0.98 3.62
N ILE A 112 16.20 -2.28 3.87
CA ILE A 112 17.37 -3.12 3.58
C ILE A 112 17.66 -3.13 2.07
N PHE A 113 16.65 -3.37 1.24
CA PHE A 113 16.82 -3.40 -0.22
C PHE A 113 17.12 -2.03 -0.81
N ALA A 114 16.58 -0.94 -0.24
CA ALA A 114 16.93 0.42 -0.64
C ALA A 114 18.42 0.70 -0.40
N PHE A 115 18.96 0.25 0.73
CA PHE A 115 20.39 0.34 1.01
C PHE A 115 21.22 -0.48 0.01
N ILE A 116 20.86 -1.74 -0.24
CA ILE A 116 21.63 -2.66 -1.09
C ILE A 116 21.52 -2.29 -2.59
N VAL A 117 20.26 -2.08 -3.09
CA VAL A 117 19.99 -1.96 -4.54
C VAL A 117 20.09 -0.53 -5.02
N LEU A 118 19.56 0.42 -4.24
CA LEU A 118 19.53 1.85 -4.59
C LEU A 118 20.68 2.62 -3.97
N ARG A 119 21.47 1.98 -3.08
CA ARG A 119 22.55 2.60 -2.30
C ARG A 119 22.08 3.83 -1.51
N GLU A 120 20.82 3.81 -1.10
CA GLU A 120 20.27 4.83 -0.22
C GLU A 120 20.88 4.71 1.17
N ARG A 121 21.38 5.82 1.72
CA ARG A 121 21.85 5.89 3.12
C ARG A 121 20.84 6.70 3.92
N LEU A 122 20.26 6.08 4.95
CA LEU A 122 19.48 6.79 5.95
C LEU A 122 20.42 7.54 6.90
N ARG A 123 19.99 8.72 7.33
CA ARG A 123 20.64 9.38 8.45
C ARG A 123 20.29 8.64 9.74
N LEU A 124 21.20 8.66 10.72
CA LEU A 124 20.96 8.00 12.01
C LEU A 124 19.65 8.46 12.65
N ILE A 125 19.32 9.73 12.54
CA ILE A 125 18.07 10.28 13.09
C ILE A 125 16.81 9.80 12.35
N GLU A 126 16.89 9.55 11.02
CA GLU A 126 15.80 8.93 10.25
C GLU A 126 15.60 7.47 10.68
N LEU A 127 16.71 6.76 10.96
CA LEU A 127 16.67 5.41 11.50
C LEU A 127 16.04 5.37 12.90
N ILE A 128 16.43 6.28 13.79
CA ILE A 128 15.86 6.41 15.15
C ILE A 128 14.36 6.69 15.05
N GLY A 129 13.95 7.67 14.23
CA GLY A 129 12.53 7.96 14.01
C GLY A 129 11.76 6.76 13.47
N GLY A 130 12.36 6.00 12.54
CA GLY A 130 11.80 4.76 12.03
C GLY A 130 11.62 3.68 13.10
N VAL A 131 12.62 3.47 13.95
CA VAL A 131 12.55 2.52 15.08
C VAL A 131 11.46 2.93 16.06
N ILE A 132 11.35 4.22 16.40
CA ILE A 132 10.28 4.73 17.28
C ILE A 132 8.89 4.48 16.65
N ALA A 133 8.70 4.79 15.35
CA ALA A 133 7.45 4.54 14.67
C ALA A 133 7.08 3.06 14.62
N LEU A 134 8.04 2.18 14.32
CA LEU A 134 7.86 0.73 14.34
C LEU A 134 7.54 0.21 15.74
N SER A 135 8.19 0.71 16.79
CA SER A 135 7.89 0.31 18.17
C SER A 135 6.45 0.65 18.58
N GLY A 136 5.92 1.79 18.11
CA GLY A 136 4.50 2.13 18.28
C GLY A 136 3.56 1.10 17.68
N ILE A 137 3.90 0.56 16.53
CA ILE A 137 3.13 -0.52 15.88
C ILE A 137 3.23 -1.83 16.69
N PHE A 138 4.39 -2.13 17.25
CA PHE A 138 4.56 -3.29 18.15
C PHE A 138 3.72 -3.17 19.42
N VAL A 139 3.67 -1.98 20.03
CA VAL A 139 2.84 -1.71 21.22
C VAL A 139 1.35 -1.92 20.93
N LEU A 140 0.88 -1.50 19.75
CA LEU A 140 -0.51 -1.73 19.33
C LEU A 140 -0.91 -3.23 19.33
N LYS A 141 0.04 -4.16 19.29
CA LYS A 141 -0.19 -5.58 18.98
C LYS A 141 0.39 -6.59 19.98
N TYR A 142 0.77 -6.17 21.17
CA TYR A 142 1.46 -7.02 22.18
C TYR A 142 0.66 -8.24 22.69
N LYS A 143 -0.57 -8.47 22.27
CA LYS A 143 -1.46 -9.51 22.82
C LYS A 143 -1.41 -10.89 22.13
N THR A 144 -0.58 -11.13 21.13
CA THR A 144 -0.69 -12.37 20.33
C THR A 144 0.52 -13.30 20.58
N ASN A 145 0.27 -14.49 21.15
CA ASN A 145 1.24 -15.59 21.18
C ASN A 145 1.54 -16.01 19.72
N MET A 146 2.71 -15.61 19.21
CA MET A 146 3.12 -15.96 17.85
C MET A 146 3.69 -17.38 17.82
N VAL A 147 2.92 -18.32 17.28
CA VAL A 147 3.45 -19.55 16.73
C VAL A 147 3.78 -19.28 15.26
N ILE A 148 5.04 -19.56 14.85
CA ILE A 148 5.43 -19.45 13.43
C ILE A 148 4.70 -20.58 12.69
N SER A 149 3.59 -20.22 12.05
CA SER A 149 2.77 -21.11 11.23
C SER A 149 3.13 -20.95 9.75
N GLU A 150 2.68 -21.88 8.90
CA GLU A 150 2.77 -21.73 7.44
C GLU A 150 2.22 -20.39 6.95
N ALA A 151 1.13 -19.92 7.56
CA ALA A 151 0.52 -18.65 7.27
C ALA A 151 1.42 -17.45 7.59
N ALA A 152 2.21 -17.51 8.67
CA ALA A 152 3.20 -16.48 8.98
C ALA A 152 4.31 -16.44 7.91
N SER A 153 4.73 -17.61 7.42
CA SER A 153 5.71 -17.70 6.33
C SER A 153 5.17 -17.09 5.03
N LEU A 154 3.90 -17.31 4.69
CA LEU A 154 3.24 -16.69 3.55
C LEU A 154 3.18 -15.16 3.68
N MET A 155 2.97 -14.65 4.89
CA MET A 155 2.95 -13.21 5.14
C MET A 155 4.34 -12.56 4.98
N ILE A 156 5.40 -13.23 5.44
CA ILE A 156 6.78 -12.79 5.22
C ILE A 156 7.11 -12.81 3.72
N LEU A 157 6.68 -13.85 3.01
CA LEU A 157 6.83 -13.96 1.56
C LEU A 157 6.10 -12.84 0.82
N SER A 158 4.88 -12.51 1.25
CA SER A 158 4.12 -11.34 0.75
C SER A 158 4.92 -10.05 0.91
N SER A 159 5.43 -9.82 2.12
CA SER A 159 6.25 -8.66 2.45
C SER A 159 7.51 -8.57 1.57
N PHE A 160 8.12 -9.70 1.25
CA PHE A 160 9.26 -9.76 0.34
C PHE A 160 8.88 -9.33 -1.09
N PHE A 161 7.79 -9.87 -1.65
CA PHE A 161 7.33 -9.49 -2.98
C PHE A 161 6.96 -8.01 -3.07
N PHE A 162 6.29 -7.46 -2.07
CA PHE A 162 5.97 -6.04 -2.02
C PHE A 162 7.25 -5.19 -1.95
N ALA A 163 8.18 -5.52 -1.06
CA ALA A 163 9.43 -4.76 -0.92
C ALA A 163 10.26 -4.77 -2.23
N VAL A 164 10.39 -5.93 -2.88
CA VAL A 164 11.08 -6.04 -4.18
C VAL A 164 10.37 -5.20 -5.24
N ALA A 165 9.04 -5.31 -5.34
CA ALA A 165 8.25 -4.55 -6.31
C ALA A 165 8.41 -3.04 -6.10
N GLU A 166 8.35 -2.55 -4.85
CA GLU A 166 8.51 -1.13 -4.52
C GLU A 166 9.90 -0.59 -4.86
N ILE A 167 10.95 -1.37 -4.60
CA ILE A 167 12.32 -1.01 -4.99
C ILE A 167 12.46 -0.89 -6.51
N LEU A 168 11.86 -1.83 -7.25
CA LEU A 168 11.88 -1.77 -8.71
C LEU A 168 11.04 -0.60 -9.25
N VAL A 169 9.88 -0.30 -8.65
CA VAL A 169 9.10 0.90 -8.96
C VAL A 169 9.96 2.13 -8.79
N LYS A 170 10.63 2.30 -7.64
CA LYS A 170 11.52 3.44 -7.38
C LYS A 170 12.64 3.52 -8.41
N LYS A 171 13.27 2.40 -8.72
CA LYS A 171 14.41 2.33 -9.65
C LYS A 171 14.03 2.72 -11.08
N TYR A 172 12.84 2.35 -11.52
CA TYR A 172 12.39 2.52 -12.90
C TYR A 172 11.27 3.56 -13.07
N ILE A 173 11.04 4.39 -12.06
CA ILE A 173 9.93 5.34 -12.01
C ILE A 173 9.86 6.26 -13.23
N ASP A 174 11.02 6.73 -13.73
CA ASP A 174 11.10 7.63 -14.88
C ASP A 174 10.74 6.93 -16.20
N ILE A 175 10.93 5.60 -16.28
CA ILE A 175 10.59 4.80 -17.46
C ILE A 175 9.11 4.42 -17.44
N ILE A 176 8.60 3.98 -16.27
CA ILE A 176 7.24 3.48 -16.16
C ILE A 176 6.20 4.60 -16.11
N GLY A 177 6.55 5.80 -15.63
CA GLY A 177 5.60 6.90 -15.42
C GLY A 177 4.54 6.62 -14.35
N VAL A 178 3.88 7.64 -13.85
CA VAL A 178 2.91 7.48 -12.74
C VAL A 178 1.57 6.94 -13.25
N ILE A 179 0.95 7.65 -14.18
CA ILE A 179 -0.39 7.32 -14.69
C ILE A 179 -0.33 6.05 -15.54
N ARG A 180 0.70 5.91 -16.37
CA ARG A 180 0.97 4.71 -17.16
C ARG A 180 1.05 3.48 -16.28
N PHE A 181 1.80 3.54 -15.18
CA PHE A 181 1.93 2.44 -14.23
C PHE A 181 0.60 2.08 -13.59
N VAL A 182 -0.14 3.07 -13.06
CA VAL A 182 -1.43 2.81 -12.38
C VAL A 182 -2.44 2.20 -13.35
N PHE A 183 -2.53 2.72 -14.58
CA PHE A 183 -3.44 2.22 -15.61
C PHE A 183 -3.16 0.76 -15.98
N TRP A 184 -1.94 0.47 -16.46
CA TRP A 184 -1.58 -0.87 -16.92
C TRP A 184 -1.55 -1.88 -15.78
N ARG A 185 -1.05 -1.49 -14.60
CA ARG A 185 -1.07 -2.36 -13.43
C ARG A 185 -2.50 -2.77 -13.06
N ASN A 186 -3.43 -1.82 -12.96
CA ASN A 186 -4.80 -2.15 -12.62
C ASN A 186 -5.43 -3.10 -13.65
N LEU A 187 -5.20 -2.89 -14.94
CA LEU A 187 -5.67 -3.81 -15.99
C LEU A 187 -5.10 -5.21 -15.84
N ILE A 188 -3.78 -5.33 -15.67
CA ILE A 188 -3.10 -6.62 -15.51
C ILE A 188 -3.61 -7.34 -14.26
N MET A 189 -3.78 -6.63 -13.14
CA MET A 189 -4.31 -7.18 -11.89
C MET A 189 -5.75 -7.70 -12.06
N VAL A 190 -6.61 -7.00 -12.80
CA VAL A 190 -7.96 -7.50 -13.15
C VAL A 190 -7.89 -8.84 -13.86
N VAL A 191 -7.03 -8.94 -14.89
CA VAL A 191 -6.88 -10.17 -15.66
C VAL A 191 -6.37 -11.32 -14.79
N ILE A 192 -5.40 -11.05 -13.92
CA ILE A 192 -4.84 -12.06 -13.01
C ILE A 192 -5.90 -12.54 -12.01
N PHE A 193 -6.59 -11.62 -11.32
CA PHE A 193 -7.59 -12.01 -10.32
C PHE A 193 -8.82 -12.64 -10.95
N TYR A 194 -9.20 -12.26 -12.16
CA TYR A 194 -10.21 -12.97 -12.94
C TYR A 194 -9.78 -14.42 -13.26
N GLY A 195 -8.53 -14.60 -13.68
CA GLY A 195 -7.95 -15.93 -13.90
C GLY A 195 -7.95 -16.79 -12.63
N ILE A 196 -7.63 -16.20 -11.47
CA ILE A 196 -7.67 -16.91 -10.16
C ILE A 196 -9.10 -17.34 -9.83
N LEU A 197 -10.10 -16.47 -10.02
CA LEU A 197 -11.51 -16.79 -9.79
C LEU A 197 -11.97 -17.97 -10.64
N ILE A 198 -11.64 -17.99 -11.94
CA ILE A 198 -11.96 -19.10 -12.83
C ILE A 198 -11.26 -20.39 -12.36
N TYR A 199 -9.98 -20.32 -12.04
CA TYR A 199 -9.20 -21.48 -11.58
C TYR A 199 -9.77 -22.11 -10.30
N GLN A 200 -10.25 -21.27 -9.38
CA GLN A 200 -10.89 -21.71 -8.13
C GLN A 200 -12.34 -22.18 -8.32
N GLY A 201 -12.90 -22.11 -9.53
CA GLY A 201 -14.29 -22.45 -9.81
C GLY A 201 -15.29 -21.51 -9.10
N GLN A 202 -14.84 -20.33 -8.67
CA GLN A 202 -15.73 -19.35 -8.05
C GLN A 202 -16.61 -18.71 -9.11
N GLN A 203 -17.92 -18.66 -8.83
CA GLN A 203 -18.84 -17.98 -9.74
C GLN A 203 -18.70 -16.47 -9.60
N PHE A 204 -18.61 -15.81 -10.76
CA PHE A 204 -18.78 -14.37 -10.82
C PHE A 204 -20.27 -14.03 -10.61
N TYR A 205 -20.55 -13.13 -9.67
CA TYR A 205 -21.89 -12.62 -9.44
C TYR A 205 -21.86 -11.10 -9.26
N LEU A 206 -22.96 -10.48 -9.66
CA LEU A 206 -23.15 -9.04 -9.45
C LEU A 206 -23.39 -8.79 -7.96
N ILE A 207 -22.61 -7.88 -7.42
CA ILE A 207 -22.71 -7.48 -6.02
C ILE A 207 -23.78 -6.41 -5.84
N ASP A 208 -24.36 -6.34 -4.64
CA ASP A 208 -25.34 -5.31 -4.31
C ASP A 208 -24.76 -3.89 -4.40
N ASN A 209 -25.63 -2.91 -4.60
CA ASN A 209 -25.23 -1.52 -4.82
C ASN A 209 -24.42 -0.93 -3.65
N ARG A 210 -24.71 -1.33 -2.41
CA ARG A 210 -23.96 -0.84 -1.24
C ARG A 210 -22.53 -1.37 -1.25
N THR A 211 -22.35 -2.67 -1.45
CA THR A 211 -21.02 -3.31 -1.54
C THR A 211 -20.24 -2.78 -2.75
N LEU A 212 -20.93 -2.54 -3.88
CA LEU A 212 -20.32 -1.93 -5.05
C LEU A 212 -19.81 -0.50 -4.78
N LEU A 213 -20.58 0.33 -4.09
CA LEU A 213 -20.16 1.68 -3.72
C LEU A 213 -18.96 1.65 -2.75
N LEU A 214 -18.96 0.74 -1.79
CA LEU A 214 -17.84 0.56 -0.87
C LEU A 214 -16.58 0.09 -1.61
N ALA A 215 -16.71 -0.88 -2.50
CA ALA A 215 -15.61 -1.33 -3.35
C ALA A 215 -15.11 -0.20 -4.27
N ALA A 216 -16.00 0.62 -4.81
CA ALA A 216 -15.64 1.78 -5.64
C ALA A 216 -14.90 2.87 -4.84
N ALA A 217 -15.36 3.17 -3.63
CA ALA A 217 -14.67 4.10 -2.74
C ALA A 217 -13.28 3.59 -2.37
N ALA A 218 -13.16 2.31 -2.02
CA ALA A 218 -11.87 1.66 -1.75
C ALA A 218 -10.96 1.69 -2.99
N ALA A 219 -11.51 1.39 -4.19
CA ALA A 219 -10.78 1.40 -5.45
C ALA A 219 -10.27 2.80 -5.83
N PHE A 220 -11.05 3.84 -5.58
CA PHE A 220 -10.61 5.21 -5.81
C PHE A 220 -9.47 5.61 -4.85
N LEU A 221 -9.66 5.34 -3.57
CA LEU A 221 -8.73 5.78 -2.53
C LEU A 221 -7.41 4.99 -2.54
N LEU A 222 -7.43 3.67 -2.71
CA LEU A 222 -6.25 2.83 -2.53
C LEU A 222 -5.46 2.62 -3.85
N PRO A 223 -5.95 1.87 -4.86
CA PRO A 223 -5.13 1.55 -6.03
C PRO A 223 -4.99 2.73 -7.01
N VAL A 224 -5.82 3.77 -6.90
CA VAL A 224 -5.72 4.96 -7.75
C VAL A 224 -5.03 6.09 -7.00
N MET A 225 -5.72 6.78 -6.07
CA MET A 225 -5.18 7.98 -5.41
C MET A 225 -4.00 7.66 -4.48
N GLY A 226 -4.12 6.63 -3.65
CA GLY A 226 -3.05 6.19 -2.76
C GLY A 226 -1.80 5.79 -3.55
N ARG A 227 -1.99 5.09 -4.67
CA ARG A 227 -0.86 4.68 -5.51
C ARG A 227 -0.22 5.86 -6.24
N ILE A 228 -1.01 6.78 -6.80
CA ILE A 228 -0.50 8.00 -7.45
C ILE A 228 0.30 8.82 -6.44
N THR A 229 -0.26 9.10 -5.27
CA THR A 229 0.42 9.91 -4.22
C THR A 229 1.70 9.24 -3.72
N TYR A 230 1.69 7.91 -3.55
CA TYR A 230 2.89 7.18 -3.16
C TYR A 230 4.00 7.28 -4.21
N ILE A 231 3.68 7.03 -5.48
CA ILE A 231 4.66 7.12 -6.56
C ILE A 231 5.19 8.55 -6.72
N GLU A 232 4.33 9.57 -6.56
CA GLU A 232 4.76 10.97 -6.56
C GLU A 232 5.68 11.31 -5.38
N ALA A 233 5.51 10.67 -4.22
CA ALA A 233 6.46 10.74 -3.13
C ALA A 233 7.81 10.09 -3.53
N LEU A 234 7.76 8.87 -4.09
CA LEU A 234 8.96 8.15 -4.52
C LEU A 234 9.80 8.91 -5.56
N ARG A 235 9.18 9.73 -6.41
CA ARG A 235 9.91 10.60 -7.34
C ARG A 235 10.72 11.71 -6.66
N ARG A 236 10.34 12.09 -5.43
CA ARG A 236 10.87 13.27 -4.74
C ARG A 236 11.74 12.96 -3.54
N ILE A 237 11.48 11.85 -2.86
CA ILE A 237 12.21 11.43 -1.66
C ILE A 237 12.73 10.00 -1.78
N LYS A 238 13.62 9.62 -0.88
CA LYS A 238 14.12 8.24 -0.76
C LYS A 238 12.97 7.29 -0.44
N ILE A 239 13.00 6.08 -1.01
CA ILE A 239 11.97 5.08 -0.74
C ILE A 239 11.95 4.68 0.74
N SER A 240 13.11 4.56 1.36
CA SER A 240 13.22 4.28 2.81
C SER A 240 12.45 5.31 3.64
N ARG A 241 12.58 6.60 3.29
CA ARG A 241 11.86 7.68 3.97
C ARG A 241 10.36 7.64 3.69
N ALA A 242 9.95 7.43 2.43
CA ALA A 242 8.54 7.29 2.07
C ALA A 242 7.89 6.12 2.83
N ALA A 243 8.55 4.96 2.87
CA ALA A 243 8.09 3.79 3.61
C ALA A 243 7.90 4.07 5.11
N LEU A 244 8.82 4.81 5.74
CA LEU A 244 8.70 5.16 7.16
C LEU A 244 7.56 6.16 7.42
N VAL A 245 7.38 7.18 6.56
CA VAL A 245 6.29 8.16 6.71
C VAL A 245 4.93 7.48 6.54
N THR A 246 4.79 6.54 5.60
CA THR A 246 3.53 5.83 5.39
C THR A 246 3.16 4.87 6.54
N GLN A 247 4.07 4.59 7.49
CA GLN A 247 3.74 3.89 8.74
C GLN A 247 2.76 4.67 9.63
N SER A 248 2.49 5.94 9.35
CA SER A 248 1.41 6.70 10.01
C SER A 248 0.00 6.26 9.58
N THR A 249 -0.15 5.46 8.54
CA THR A 249 -1.45 4.94 8.05
C THR A 249 -2.31 4.30 9.16
N PRO A 250 -1.80 3.41 10.04
CA PRO A 250 -2.63 2.80 11.09
C PRO A 250 -3.22 3.82 12.07
N LEU A 251 -2.46 4.89 12.37
CA LEU A 251 -2.95 5.98 13.22
C LEU A 251 -4.15 6.68 12.59
N PHE A 252 -4.03 7.08 11.32
CA PHE A 252 -5.14 7.71 10.60
C PHE A 252 -6.32 6.75 10.45
N THR A 253 -6.06 5.44 10.23
CA THR A 253 -7.11 4.43 10.19
C THR A 253 -7.87 4.35 11.51
N ALA A 254 -7.18 4.39 12.65
CA ALA A 254 -7.81 4.39 13.97
C ALA A 254 -8.66 5.67 14.20
N LEU A 255 -8.14 6.84 13.80
CA LEU A 255 -8.88 8.10 13.88
C LEU A 255 -10.15 8.10 13.01
N PHE A 256 -10.06 7.60 11.77
CA PHE A 256 -11.22 7.49 10.90
C PHE A 256 -12.21 6.41 11.36
N ALA A 257 -11.73 5.30 11.91
CA ALA A 257 -12.60 4.27 12.50
C ALA A 257 -13.38 4.83 13.70
N LEU A 258 -12.75 5.66 14.54
CA LEU A 258 -13.43 6.36 15.63
C LEU A 258 -14.54 7.27 15.11
N THR A 259 -14.26 8.08 14.08
CA THR A 259 -15.21 9.09 13.59
C THR A 259 -16.32 8.51 12.69
N ILE A 260 -16.02 7.46 11.92
CA ILE A 260 -16.94 6.89 10.92
C ILE A 260 -17.68 5.66 11.48
N LEU A 261 -16.98 4.80 12.25
CA LEU A 261 -17.55 3.55 12.77
C LEU A 261 -17.90 3.64 14.25
N GLY A 262 -17.56 4.73 14.95
CA GLY A 262 -17.80 4.89 16.39
C GLY A 262 -16.96 3.94 17.27
N THR A 263 -15.90 3.33 16.72
CA THR A 263 -15.01 2.44 17.47
C THR A 263 -13.97 3.24 18.24
N TYR A 264 -14.01 3.14 19.58
CA TYR A 264 -13.06 3.87 20.43
C TYR A 264 -11.74 3.11 20.55
N PRO A 265 -10.59 3.76 20.24
CA PRO A 265 -9.29 3.16 20.44
C PRO A 265 -9.03 2.87 21.93
N THR A 266 -8.43 1.74 22.21
CA THR A 266 -7.99 1.37 23.56
C THR A 266 -6.81 2.27 24.00
N PRO A 267 -6.51 2.38 25.33
CA PRO A 267 -5.34 3.13 25.81
C PRO A 267 -4.02 2.67 25.16
N VAL A 268 -3.89 1.38 24.88
CA VAL A 268 -2.72 0.81 24.19
C VAL A 268 -2.61 1.31 22.75
N GLU A 269 -3.74 1.43 22.06
CA GLU A 269 -3.79 1.98 20.69
C GLU A 269 -3.43 3.47 20.67
N TRP A 270 -3.86 4.24 21.68
CA TRP A 270 -3.43 5.64 21.85
C TRP A 270 -1.91 5.75 22.07
N LEU A 271 -1.34 4.92 22.95
CA LEU A 271 0.11 4.90 23.19
C LEU A 271 0.89 4.56 21.91
N GLY A 272 0.48 3.52 21.19
CA GLY A 272 1.07 3.17 19.90
C GLY A 272 0.96 4.29 18.87
N GLY A 273 -0.19 4.97 18.80
CA GLY A 273 -0.43 6.11 17.93
C GLY A 273 0.52 7.29 18.23
N VAL A 274 0.71 7.64 19.51
CA VAL A 274 1.65 8.69 19.93
C VAL A 274 3.09 8.35 19.51
N LEU A 275 3.53 7.11 19.71
CA LEU A 275 4.87 6.66 19.28
C LEU A 275 5.05 6.77 17.76
N ILE A 276 4.02 6.40 16.99
CA ILE A 276 4.05 6.53 15.51
C ILE A 276 4.21 8.02 15.12
N ILE A 277 3.42 8.91 15.71
CA ILE A 277 3.52 10.36 15.46
C ILE A 277 4.93 10.86 15.80
N ALA A 278 5.43 10.53 17.00
CA ALA A 278 6.75 10.95 17.44
C ALA A 278 7.84 10.51 16.44
N GLY A 279 7.80 9.25 16.00
CA GLY A 279 8.74 8.72 15.00
C GLY A 279 8.68 9.47 13.66
N VAL A 280 7.47 9.73 13.14
CA VAL A 280 7.29 10.47 11.88
C VAL A 280 7.74 11.92 12.00
N VAL A 281 7.47 12.58 13.13
CA VAL A 281 7.94 13.96 13.41
C VAL A 281 9.46 14.01 13.43
N VAL A 282 10.13 13.07 14.09
CA VAL A 282 11.61 12.97 14.12
C VAL A 282 12.17 12.84 12.70
N ILE A 283 11.56 12.00 11.84
CA ILE A 283 11.98 11.85 10.45
C ILE A 283 11.80 13.17 9.68
N LYS A 284 10.69 13.88 9.90
CA LYS A 284 10.37 15.14 9.19
C LYS A 284 11.30 16.29 9.60
N LEU A 285 11.59 16.45 10.89
CA LEU A 285 12.47 17.52 11.38
C LEU A 285 13.87 17.46 10.77
N THR A 286 14.32 16.29 10.35
CA THR A 286 15.62 16.12 9.69
C THR A 286 15.65 16.71 8.28
N SER A 287 14.49 16.92 7.61
CA SER A 287 14.44 17.52 6.27
C SER A 287 14.51 19.05 6.28
N ASP A 288 14.11 19.65 7.37
CA ASP A 288 14.03 21.12 7.49
C ASP A 288 15.39 21.77 7.86
N GLY A 289 16.38 20.98 8.17
CA GLY A 289 17.74 21.43 8.52
C GLY A 289 18.70 21.62 7.32
N ARG A 290 18.19 21.88 6.11
CA ARG A 290 18.99 22.26 4.92
C ARG A 290 18.57 23.61 4.37
#